data_a9f799ca6bd06c08debaeed8ba5ac0c2
#
_entry.id   a9f799ca6bd06c08debaeed8ba5ac0c2
#
_cell.length_a   1.000
_cell.length_b   1.000
_cell.length_c   1.000
_cell.angle_alpha   90.00
_cell.angle_beta   90.00
_cell.angle_gamma   90.00
#
_symmetry.space_group_name_H-M   'P 1'
#
loop_
_entity.id
_entity.type
_entity.pdbx_description
1 polymer ?
#
loop_
_entity_poly.entity_id
_entity_poly.type
_entity_poly.pdbx_seq_one_letter_code
_entity_poly.pdbx_strand_id
1 'polypeptide(L)'
;ATKNFPYEIYDSSSVNTFIGKSDVIVSILPATQKTKNFINANFLKKMKKSSLLINIGRGSAVNELDLIKHIKKNPNFYASLDVFNKEPLKKNHKFWSNKNITITPHVAAITDHDSSISYLYKRFMDFKKNRKIKSDVDLKLGY
;
A
#
# COMPACT_ATOMS: atom_id res chain seq x y z
N ALA A 1 -22.45 0.80 5.54
CA ALA A 1 -22.71 -0.64 5.60
C ALA A 1 -21.54 -1.40 6.20
N THR A 2 -21.19 -1.16 7.49
CA THR A 2 -20.07 -1.83 8.17
C THR A 2 -20.50 -2.34 9.56
N LYS A 3 -21.78 -2.76 9.68
CA LYS A 3 -22.39 -3.04 10.97
C LYS A 3 -21.90 -4.28 11.73
N ASN A 4 -21.06 -5.14 11.15
CA ASN A 4 -20.59 -6.37 11.82
C ASN A 4 -19.12 -6.69 11.53
N PHE A 5 -18.24 -5.69 11.48
CA PHE A 5 -16.82 -5.97 11.36
C PHE A 5 -16.24 -6.20 12.77
N PRO A 6 -15.53 -7.32 13.03
CA PRO A 6 -15.05 -7.65 14.39
C PRO A 6 -13.85 -6.80 14.85
N TYR A 7 -13.45 -5.81 14.06
CA TYR A 7 -12.30 -4.95 14.32
C TYR A 7 -12.69 -3.48 14.34
N GLU A 8 -11.90 -2.66 15.01
CA GLU A 8 -12.05 -1.20 14.99
C GLU A 8 -11.76 -0.66 13.58
N ILE A 9 -12.66 0.17 13.08
CA ILE A 9 -12.52 0.84 11.80
C ILE A 9 -12.26 2.33 12.06
N TYR A 10 -11.19 2.84 11.49
CA TYR A 10 -10.80 4.23 11.54
C TYR A 10 -10.90 4.86 10.15
N ASP A 11 -11.43 6.05 10.07
CA ASP A 11 -11.41 6.85 8.85
C ASP A 11 -10.08 7.62 8.69
N SER A 12 -9.93 8.34 7.58
CA SER A 12 -8.71 9.11 7.30
C SER A 12 -8.44 10.24 8.30
N SER A 13 -9.45 10.74 9.02
CA SER A 13 -9.30 11.80 10.04
C SER A 13 -8.73 11.25 11.34
N SER A 14 -9.02 9.98 11.64
CA SER A 14 -8.62 9.29 12.86
C SER A 14 -7.39 8.40 12.71
N VAL A 15 -6.72 8.43 11.55
CA VAL A 15 -5.52 7.63 11.28
C VAL A 15 -4.44 7.77 12.35
N ASN A 16 -4.30 8.94 12.95
CA ASN A 16 -3.33 9.21 14.01
C ASN A 16 -3.60 8.42 15.30
N THR A 17 -4.84 8.00 15.52
CA THR A 17 -5.26 7.30 16.73
C THR A 17 -4.69 5.88 16.77
N PHE A 18 -4.62 5.20 15.63
CA PHE A 18 -4.12 3.82 15.59
C PHE A 18 -2.62 3.71 15.31
N ILE A 19 -2.00 4.67 14.60
CA ILE A 19 -0.57 4.60 14.23
C ILE A 19 0.32 4.32 15.44
N GLY A 20 0.13 5.09 16.52
CA GLY A 20 0.96 4.97 17.72
C GLY A 20 0.69 3.71 18.55
N LYS A 21 -0.45 3.05 18.32
CA LYS A 21 -0.83 1.81 19.03
C LYS A 21 -0.38 0.56 18.29
N SER A 22 -0.16 0.64 16.98
CA SER A 22 0.10 -0.51 16.12
C SER A 22 1.57 -0.96 16.18
N ASP A 23 1.77 -2.27 16.28
CA ASP A 23 3.09 -2.90 16.16
C ASP A 23 3.43 -3.20 14.70
N VAL A 24 2.41 -3.45 13.88
CA VAL A 24 2.52 -3.67 12.44
C VAL A 24 1.54 -2.77 11.72
N ILE A 25 1.99 -2.05 10.71
CA ILE A 25 1.13 -1.29 9.79
C ILE A 25 1.31 -1.83 8.39
N VAL A 26 0.21 -2.24 7.77
CA VAL A 26 0.17 -2.70 6.38
C VAL A 26 -0.47 -1.62 5.52
N SER A 27 0.27 -1.14 4.52
CA SER A 27 -0.20 -0.19 3.53
C SER A 27 -0.66 -0.92 2.26
N ILE A 28 -1.94 -0.73 1.89
CA ILE A 28 -2.54 -1.23 0.64
C ILE A 28 -3.10 -0.03 -0.15
N LEU A 29 -2.48 1.13 0.00
CA LEU A 29 -2.96 2.38 -0.59
C LEU A 29 -2.79 2.39 -2.12
N PRO A 30 -3.80 2.85 -2.88
CA PRO A 30 -3.68 3.04 -4.32
C PRO A 30 -2.77 4.25 -4.64
N ALA A 31 -2.31 4.36 -5.91
CA ALA A 31 -1.53 5.51 -6.37
C ALA A 31 -2.46 6.66 -6.77
N THR A 32 -2.69 7.59 -5.87
CA THR A 32 -3.48 8.80 -6.10
C THR A 32 -2.73 10.04 -5.59
N GLN A 33 -3.18 11.23 -5.96
CA GLN A 33 -2.61 12.47 -5.42
C GLN A 33 -2.76 12.56 -3.88
N LYS A 34 -3.85 12.02 -3.33
CA LYS A 34 -4.11 12.02 -1.88
C LYS A 34 -3.22 11.04 -1.12
N THR A 35 -2.81 9.96 -1.74
CA THR A 35 -2.00 8.90 -1.12
C THR A 35 -0.51 9.05 -1.39
N LYS A 36 -0.12 9.92 -2.33
CA LYS A 36 1.29 10.20 -2.63
C LYS A 36 2.02 10.73 -1.41
N ASN A 37 3.11 10.05 -1.03
CA ASN A 37 3.90 10.35 0.17
C ASN A 37 3.04 10.42 1.45
N PHE A 38 1.97 9.66 1.53
CA PHE A 38 1.13 9.58 2.73
C PHE A 38 1.95 9.09 3.93
N ILE A 39 2.80 8.09 3.71
CA ILE A 39 3.76 7.57 4.70
C ILE A 39 5.06 8.39 4.58
N ASN A 40 5.06 9.56 5.18
CA ASN A 40 6.17 10.51 5.25
C ASN A 40 6.78 10.59 6.65
N ALA A 41 7.69 11.52 6.87
CA ALA A 41 8.36 11.72 8.17
C ALA A 41 7.37 11.93 9.33
N ASN A 42 6.26 12.66 9.11
CA ASN A 42 5.26 12.91 10.16
C ASN A 42 4.48 11.64 10.51
N PHE A 43 4.15 10.83 9.51
CA PHE A 43 3.51 9.54 9.73
C PHE A 43 4.45 8.59 10.49
N LEU A 44 5.67 8.42 9.99
CA LEU A 44 6.68 7.51 10.56
C LEU A 44 7.04 7.88 12.00
N LYS A 45 7.12 9.18 12.31
CA LYS A 45 7.40 9.67 13.68
C LYS A 45 6.34 9.24 14.70
N LYS A 46 5.10 9.00 14.26
CA LYS A 46 3.99 8.56 15.13
C LYS A 46 3.97 7.04 15.34
N MET A 47 4.64 6.26 14.48
CA MET A 47 4.79 4.83 14.67
C MET A 47 5.64 4.51 15.88
N LYS A 48 5.43 3.34 16.47
CA LYS A 48 6.31 2.84 17.54
C LYS A 48 7.73 2.67 17.00
N LYS A 49 8.73 2.94 17.83
CA LYS A 49 10.17 2.82 17.47
C LYS A 49 10.60 1.39 17.17
N SER A 50 9.84 0.41 17.63
CA SER A 50 10.04 -1.03 17.42
C SER A 50 8.82 -1.64 16.71
N SER A 51 8.49 -1.13 15.53
CA SER A 51 7.35 -1.59 14.74
C SER A 51 7.76 -1.97 13.32
N LEU A 52 6.83 -2.60 12.60
CA LEU A 52 6.99 -3.05 11.23
C LEU A 52 6.06 -2.28 10.31
N LEU A 53 6.60 -1.68 9.26
CA LEU A 53 5.86 -1.15 8.14
C LEU A 53 5.89 -2.14 6.98
N ILE A 54 4.73 -2.55 6.46
CA ILE A 54 4.61 -3.38 5.26
C ILE A 54 3.93 -2.53 4.18
N ASN A 55 4.51 -2.45 2.98
CA ASN A 55 3.87 -1.80 1.85
C ASN A 55 3.72 -2.78 0.68
N ILE A 56 2.48 -3.18 0.44
CA ILE A 56 2.04 -4.06 -0.65
C ILE A 56 1.03 -3.37 -1.58
N GLY A 57 0.85 -2.06 -1.40
CA GLY A 57 -0.06 -1.26 -2.23
C GLY A 57 0.64 -0.66 -3.44
N ARG A 58 1.11 0.59 -3.30
CA ARG A 58 1.89 1.29 -4.34
C ARG A 58 3.08 2.01 -3.71
N GLY A 59 4.22 1.98 -4.38
CA GLY A 59 5.46 2.58 -3.90
C GLY A 59 5.34 4.08 -3.63
N SER A 60 4.57 4.79 -4.45
CA SER A 60 4.33 6.24 -4.29
C SER A 60 3.69 6.64 -2.95
N ALA A 61 3.09 5.70 -2.22
CA ALA A 61 2.53 5.97 -0.90
C ALA A 61 3.61 6.24 0.16
N VAL A 62 4.84 5.74 -0.03
CA VAL A 62 5.95 5.88 0.91
C VAL A 62 6.95 6.91 0.41
N ASN A 63 7.31 7.87 1.26
CA ASN A 63 8.48 8.70 1.04
C ASN A 63 9.75 7.91 1.41
N GLU A 64 10.46 7.40 0.41
CA GLU A 64 11.63 6.51 0.60
C GLU A 64 12.77 7.17 1.36
N LEU A 65 13.00 8.47 1.16
CA LEU A 65 14.04 9.21 1.89
C LEU A 65 13.70 9.35 3.37
N ASP A 66 12.45 9.63 3.68
CA ASP A 66 11.97 9.75 5.05
C ASP A 66 12.04 8.40 5.77
N LEU A 67 11.68 7.32 5.09
CA LEU A 67 11.78 5.95 5.62
C LEU A 67 13.23 5.59 5.96
N ILE A 68 14.19 5.86 5.07
CA ILE A 68 15.61 5.62 5.32
C ILE A 68 16.10 6.39 6.53
N LYS A 69 15.74 7.69 6.63
CA LYS A 69 16.10 8.53 7.77
C LYS A 69 15.48 8.02 9.07
N HIS A 70 14.23 7.55 9.01
CA HIS A 70 13.52 7.02 10.17
C HIS A 70 14.17 5.73 10.69
N ILE A 71 14.45 4.77 9.82
CA ILE A 71 15.12 3.52 10.17
C ILE A 71 16.51 3.79 10.77
N LYS A 72 17.27 4.71 10.19
CA LYS A 72 18.60 5.08 10.74
C LYS A 72 18.53 5.57 12.19
N LYS A 73 17.44 6.25 12.57
CA LYS A 73 17.22 6.77 13.93
C LYS A 73 16.59 5.74 14.88
N ASN A 74 15.97 4.69 14.34
CA ASN A 74 15.24 3.70 15.11
C ASN A 74 15.68 2.30 14.67
N PRO A 75 16.76 1.75 15.24
CA PRO A 75 17.36 0.49 14.79
C PRO A 75 16.49 -0.75 14.99
N ASN A 76 15.41 -0.64 15.78
CA ASN A 76 14.41 -1.70 15.99
C ASN A 76 13.16 -1.51 15.12
N PHE A 77 13.15 -0.53 14.22
CA PHE A 77 12.10 -0.34 13.22
C PHE A 77 12.46 -1.13 11.96
N TYR A 78 11.50 -1.87 11.41
CA TYR A 78 11.65 -2.67 10.21
C TYR A 78 10.66 -2.25 9.13
N ALA A 79 11.01 -2.49 7.87
CA ALA A 79 10.11 -2.31 6.75
C ALA A 79 10.16 -3.52 5.81
N SER A 80 9.00 -3.95 5.30
CA SER A 80 8.87 -4.94 4.22
C SER A 80 8.19 -4.26 3.04
N LEU A 81 8.89 -4.16 1.92
CA LEU A 81 8.47 -3.39 0.76
C LEU A 81 8.40 -4.30 -0.47
N ASP A 82 7.20 -4.44 -1.02
CA ASP A 82 6.94 -5.19 -2.25
C ASP A 82 6.88 -4.26 -3.47
N VAL A 83 6.71 -2.95 -3.23
CA VAL A 83 6.50 -1.93 -4.26
C VAL A 83 7.37 -0.68 -4.00
N PHE A 84 7.78 0.01 -5.09
CA PHE A 84 8.74 1.10 -5.04
C PHE A 84 8.26 2.29 -5.88
N ASN A 85 8.80 3.50 -5.62
CA ASN A 85 8.49 4.69 -6.42
C ASN A 85 8.91 4.54 -7.89
N LYS A 86 9.99 3.82 -8.13
CA LYS A 86 10.45 3.45 -9.46
C LYS A 86 10.74 1.96 -9.50
N GLU A 87 10.06 1.26 -10.37
CA GLU A 87 10.22 -0.16 -10.62
C GLU A 87 10.77 -0.40 -12.03
N PRO A 88 11.69 -1.36 -12.19
CA PRO A 88 12.35 -2.11 -11.14
C PRO A 88 13.27 -1.25 -10.26
N LEU A 89 13.42 -1.64 -8.98
CA LEU A 89 14.29 -0.93 -8.04
C LEU A 89 15.74 -0.92 -8.54
N LYS A 90 16.35 0.28 -8.62
CA LYS A 90 17.72 0.43 -9.12
C LYS A 90 18.71 -0.37 -8.29
N LYS A 91 19.73 -0.99 -8.94
CA LYS A 91 20.76 -1.81 -8.30
C LYS A 91 21.53 -1.08 -7.18
N ASN A 92 21.71 0.24 -7.31
CA ASN A 92 22.41 1.08 -6.33
C ASN A 92 21.47 1.76 -5.31
N HIS A 93 20.20 1.30 -5.21
CA HIS A 93 19.27 1.89 -4.27
C HIS A 93 19.66 1.55 -2.81
N LYS A 94 19.53 2.54 -1.92
CA LYS A 94 19.92 2.42 -0.50
C LYS A 94 19.12 1.36 0.28
N PHE A 95 17.99 0.91 -0.24
CA PHE A 95 17.22 -0.17 0.38
C PHE A 95 17.96 -1.50 0.37
N TRP A 96 18.72 -1.80 -0.69
CA TRP A 96 19.48 -3.07 -0.81
C TRP A 96 20.50 -3.29 0.30
N SER A 97 21.13 -2.23 0.76
CA SER A 97 22.14 -2.27 1.82
C SER A 97 21.60 -2.11 3.23
N ASN A 98 20.28 -1.95 3.38
CA ASN A 98 19.67 -1.68 4.69
C ASN A 98 19.13 -2.99 5.29
N LYS A 99 19.79 -3.49 6.34
CA LYS A 99 19.43 -4.74 7.02
C LYS A 99 18.03 -4.77 7.64
N ASN A 100 17.42 -3.62 7.84
CA ASN A 100 16.07 -3.49 8.41
C ASN A 100 15.00 -3.37 7.33
N ILE A 101 15.37 -3.50 6.05
CA ILE A 101 14.42 -3.47 4.92
C ILE A 101 14.45 -4.82 4.22
N THR A 102 13.30 -5.47 4.18
CA THR A 102 13.05 -6.64 3.32
C THR A 102 12.42 -6.16 2.02
N ILE A 103 12.87 -6.72 0.90
CA ILE A 103 12.43 -6.38 -0.45
C ILE A 103 11.86 -7.62 -1.11
N THR A 104 10.67 -7.49 -1.72
CA THR A 104 10.10 -8.48 -2.63
C THR A 104 9.79 -7.81 -3.98
N PRO A 105 9.81 -8.56 -5.10
CA PRO A 105 9.73 -7.96 -6.44
C PRO A 105 8.30 -7.81 -6.97
N HIS A 106 7.43 -7.09 -6.24
CA HIS A 106 6.03 -6.81 -6.59
C HIS A 106 5.23 -8.09 -6.83
N VAL A 107 5.27 -9.00 -5.86
CA VAL A 107 4.65 -10.34 -5.92
C VAL A 107 3.64 -10.61 -4.81
N ALA A 108 3.30 -9.61 -4.00
CA ALA A 108 2.39 -9.78 -2.86
C ALA A 108 0.96 -10.17 -3.26
N ALA A 109 0.57 -9.93 -4.51
CA ALA A 109 -0.71 -10.35 -5.06
C ALA A 109 -0.51 -10.96 -6.45
N ILE A 110 -0.60 -12.28 -6.54
CA ILE A 110 -0.58 -13.00 -7.82
C ILE A 110 -2.00 -13.01 -8.38
N THR A 111 -2.13 -12.57 -9.64
CA THR A 111 -3.41 -12.60 -10.33
C THR A 111 -3.81 -14.05 -10.61
N ASP A 112 -4.97 -14.47 -10.11
CA ASP A 112 -5.57 -15.73 -10.49
C ASP A 112 -6.16 -15.62 -11.90
N HIS A 113 -5.58 -16.38 -12.83
CA HIS A 113 -5.94 -16.30 -14.24
C HIS A 113 -7.39 -16.71 -14.51
N ASP A 114 -7.87 -17.78 -13.86
CA ASP A 114 -9.22 -18.31 -14.10
C ASP A 114 -10.31 -17.35 -13.63
N SER A 115 -10.13 -16.80 -12.43
CA SER A 115 -11.02 -15.75 -11.89
C SER A 115 -11.01 -14.51 -12.78
N SER A 116 -9.83 -14.10 -13.26
CA SER A 116 -9.69 -12.91 -14.11
C SER A 116 -10.36 -13.10 -15.46
N ILE A 117 -10.18 -14.28 -16.12
CA ILE A 117 -10.83 -14.62 -17.39
C ILE A 117 -12.36 -14.67 -17.19
N SER A 118 -12.83 -15.32 -16.14
CA SER A 118 -14.25 -15.43 -15.82
C SER A 118 -14.88 -14.04 -15.61
N TYR A 119 -14.19 -13.15 -14.88
CA TYR A 119 -14.63 -11.79 -14.69
C TYR A 119 -14.70 -11.00 -16.00
N LEU A 120 -13.63 -11.05 -16.84
CA LEU A 120 -13.58 -10.36 -18.13
C LEU A 120 -14.66 -10.89 -19.09
N TYR A 121 -14.87 -12.20 -19.13
CA TYR A 121 -15.91 -12.82 -19.95
C TYR A 121 -17.30 -12.32 -19.53
N LYS A 122 -17.60 -12.29 -18.23
CA LYS A 122 -18.87 -11.76 -17.72
C LYS A 122 -19.07 -10.29 -18.16
N ARG A 123 -18.03 -9.44 -18.01
CA ARG A 123 -18.09 -8.03 -18.44
C ARG A 123 -18.30 -7.89 -19.94
N PHE A 124 -17.64 -8.72 -20.73
CA PHE A 124 -17.84 -8.75 -22.18
C PHE A 124 -19.28 -9.13 -22.54
N MET A 125 -19.85 -10.15 -21.89
CA MET A 125 -21.25 -10.55 -22.13
C MET A 125 -22.24 -9.46 -21.71
N ASP A 126 -22.01 -8.78 -20.60
CA ASP A 126 -22.82 -7.63 -20.18
C ASP A 126 -22.76 -6.49 -21.21
N PHE A 127 -21.56 -6.20 -21.75
CA PHE A 127 -21.40 -5.21 -22.82
C PHE A 127 -22.15 -5.63 -24.10
N LYS A 128 -22.00 -6.88 -24.51
CA LYS A 128 -22.68 -7.41 -25.70
C LYS A 128 -24.20 -7.28 -25.58
N LYS A 129 -24.77 -7.52 -24.40
CA LYS A 129 -26.20 -7.43 -24.12
C LYS A 129 -26.68 -5.98 -24.02
N ASN A 130 -26.00 -5.14 -23.28
CA ASN A 130 -26.47 -3.81 -22.88
C ASN A 130 -25.77 -2.66 -23.61
N ARG A 131 -24.74 -2.93 -24.44
CA ARG A 131 -23.86 -1.93 -25.09
C ARG A 131 -23.21 -0.94 -24.11
N LYS A 132 -23.19 -1.26 -22.82
CA LYS A 132 -22.58 -0.44 -21.76
C LYS A 132 -21.81 -1.33 -20.79
N ILE A 133 -20.65 -0.87 -20.36
CA ILE A 133 -19.89 -1.46 -19.27
C ILE A 133 -20.01 -0.52 -18.08
N LYS A 134 -20.50 -1.02 -16.94
CA LYS A 134 -20.42 -0.28 -15.69
C LYS A 134 -18.95 -0.25 -15.24
N SER A 135 -18.38 0.93 -15.07
CA SER A 135 -17.04 1.06 -14.51
C SER A 135 -17.05 0.64 -13.03
N ASP A 136 -16.09 -0.17 -12.64
CA ASP A 136 -15.84 -0.50 -11.24
C ASP A 136 -14.83 0.49 -10.62
N VAL A 137 -14.28 1.38 -11.44
CA VAL A 137 -13.33 2.42 -11.04
C VAL A 137 -14.06 3.76 -11.01
N ASP A 138 -13.97 4.47 -9.90
CA ASP A 138 -14.36 5.87 -9.82
C ASP A 138 -13.25 6.74 -10.38
N LEU A 139 -13.47 7.32 -11.57
CA LEU A 139 -12.47 8.15 -12.26
C LEU A 139 -12.08 9.41 -11.49
N LYS A 140 -12.94 9.91 -10.57
CA LYS A 140 -12.62 11.08 -9.73
C LYS A 140 -11.72 10.69 -8.56
N LEU A 141 -11.89 9.48 -8.04
CA LEU A 141 -11.09 8.96 -6.94
C LEU A 141 -9.78 8.32 -7.46
N GLY A 142 -9.78 7.79 -8.69
CA GLY A 142 -8.63 7.15 -9.33
C GLY A 142 -8.44 5.67 -8.94
N TYR A 143 -9.49 5.05 -8.36
CA TYR A 143 -9.51 3.62 -7.99
C TYR A 143 -10.93 3.09 -7.87
#